data_85572cfb879bec198216c34ce2dd1d1c
#
_entry.id   85572cfb879bec198216c34ce2dd1d1c
#
_cell.length_a   1.000
_cell.length_b   1.000
_cell.length_c   1.000
_cell.angle_alpha   90.00
_cell.angle_beta   90.00
_cell.angle_gamma   90.00
#
_symmetry.space_group_name_H-M   'P 1'
#
loop_
_entity.id
_entity.type
_entity.pdbx_description
1 polymer ?
#
loop_
_entity_poly.entity_id
_entity_poly.type
_entity_poly.pdbx_seq_one_letter_code
_entity_poly.pdbx_strand_id
1 'polypeptide(L)'
;MRFAAVLAVCTAVISTVSAQAFAPDRSPRPEFRATGQTQVNAPTTVSNRGFERWISGFRGRALSQGIRPQVFDASFQGVRYNADVIQRDRNQAEFTKQIWEYLDSAVSETRIRNGKAALRDNRRVLEQIEATYGVEAEVVTAVWGLESAYGEYKGTTPIIGALATLAFDGRRGRFFEEQLVAALRIIQSGDVSPRGMTGSWAGAMGHTQFIPTSYLAYAVDFRGDGKRDIWSEDPTDALASTAAYLARFGWTKGQPWGVEVQLPRGFDFSQAGARVKKSPQTWAQLGVRDMAGRPVPNHGEASILLPAGARGAAFMIFNNFHVIERYNAADAYVIGVGHLSDRIAGGPAIRADWPVADPPLRFSERQELQRRLTRAGFDTDGVDGIIGPNTISAIRSFQRSIGMTPDGYASYEILRRLR
;
A
#
# COMPACT_ATOMS: atom_id res chain seq x y z
N MET A 1 9.29 -75.33 -12.37
CA MET A 1 9.28 -74.67 -11.04
C MET A 1 9.96 -73.37 -11.15
N ARG A 2 9.19 -72.29 -11.23
CA ARG A 2 9.72 -70.88 -11.26
C ARG A 2 9.06 -70.12 -10.11
N PHE A 3 9.85 -69.72 -9.11
CA PHE A 3 9.42 -68.89 -8.01
C PHE A 3 9.46 -67.43 -8.50
N ALA A 4 8.31 -66.76 -8.45
CA ALA A 4 8.20 -65.32 -8.64
C ALA A 4 8.24 -64.65 -7.26
N ALA A 5 9.22 -63.82 -7.03
CA ALA A 5 9.32 -62.95 -5.86
C ALA A 5 8.51 -61.68 -6.11
N VAL A 6 7.51 -61.44 -5.28
CA VAL A 6 6.72 -60.21 -5.27
C VAL A 6 7.44 -59.21 -4.35
N LEU A 7 7.94 -58.11 -4.95
CA LEU A 7 8.54 -56.98 -4.23
C LEU A 7 7.42 -55.99 -3.90
N ALA A 8 7.04 -55.87 -2.64
CA ALA A 8 6.11 -54.84 -2.16
C ALA A 8 6.86 -53.52 -1.98
N VAL A 9 6.58 -52.55 -2.82
CA VAL A 9 7.06 -51.18 -2.68
C VAL A 9 6.09 -50.40 -1.79
N CYS A 10 6.48 -50.15 -0.53
CA CYS A 10 5.79 -49.21 0.34
C CYS A 10 6.12 -47.78 -0.09
N THR A 11 5.22 -47.13 -0.83
CA THR A 11 5.26 -45.71 -1.08
C THR A 11 4.76 -44.95 0.15
N ALA A 12 5.67 -44.41 0.95
CA ALA A 12 5.35 -43.44 2.00
C ALA A 12 4.93 -42.14 1.35
N VAL A 13 3.64 -41.84 1.40
CA VAL A 13 3.11 -40.52 1.04
C VAL A 13 3.46 -39.55 2.17
N ILE A 14 4.53 -38.79 1.98
CA ILE A 14 4.85 -37.63 2.85
C ILE A 14 3.90 -36.52 2.45
N SER A 15 2.81 -36.38 3.21
CA SER A 15 1.94 -35.20 3.12
C SER A 15 2.69 -33.98 3.72
N THR A 16 3.35 -33.24 2.86
CA THR A 16 3.84 -31.90 3.21
C THR A 16 2.63 -30.99 3.37
N VAL A 17 2.17 -30.82 4.60
CA VAL A 17 1.26 -29.73 4.97
C VAL A 17 2.07 -28.43 4.83
N SER A 18 1.98 -27.80 3.68
CA SER A 18 2.46 -26.43 3.50
C SER A 18 1.61 -25.54 4.39
N ALA A 19 2.17 -25.10 5.52
CA ALA A 19 1.63 -24.01 6.28
C ALA A 19 1.71 -22.76 5.40
N GLN A 20 0.68 -22.52 4.61
CA GLN A 20 0.47 -21.22 3.96
C GLN A 20 0.25 -20.20 5.08
N ALA A 21 1.30 -19.47 5.44
CA ALA A 21 1.15 -18.27 6.24
C ALA A 21 0.23 -17.34 5.43
N PHE A 22 -0.93 -17.02 5.98
CA PHE A 22 -1.85 -16.04 5.40
C PHE A 22 -1.17 -14.68 5.44
N ALA A 23 -0.47 -14.34 4.35
CA ALA A 23 -0.08 -12.97 4.11
C ALA A 23 -1.37 -12.17 3.83
N PRO A 24 -1.53 -10.97 4.41
CA PRO A 24 -2.71 -10.17 4.15
C PRO A 24 -2.79 -9.85 2.65
N ASP A 25 -3.99 -10.01 2.08
CA ASP A 25 -4.26 -9.72 0.66
C ASP A 25 -3.91 -8.29 0.23
N ARG A 26 -3.73 -7.40 1.19
CA ARG A 26 -3.30 -6.00 1.03
C ARG A 26 -2.39 -5.61 2.18
N SER A 27 -1.37 -4.81 1.92
CA SER A 27 -0.53 -4.23 2.98
C SER A 27 -1.30 -3.08 3.66
N PRO A 28 -1.76 -3.21 4.92
CA PRO A 28 -2.47 -2.15 5.63
C PRO A 28 -1.49 -1.10 6.17
N ARG A 29 -0.78 -0.43 5.27
CA ARG A 29 0.19 0.58 5.65
C ARG A 29 -0.48 1.87 6.06
N PRO A 30 0.03 2.55 7.10
CA PRO A 30 -0.28 3.93 7.39
C PRO A 30 0.34 4.83 6.31
N GLU A 31 -0.42 5.80 5.79
CA GLU A 31 0.12 6.82 4.89
C GLU A 31 1.22 7.63 5.59
N PHE A 32 2.35 7.84 4.90
CA PHE A 32 3.47 8.64 5.40
C PHE A 32 3.10 10.13 5.41
N ARG A 33 3.35 10.83 6.53
CA ARG A 33 3.15 12.29 6.64
C ARG A 33 4.39 13.02 7.07
N ALA A 34 4.68 14.10 6.34
CA ALA A 34 5.59 15.15 6.78
C ALA A 34 4.94 15.91 7.96
N THR A 35 5.73 16.15 9.00
CA THR A 35 5.31 16.74 10.26
C THR A 35 5.02 18.23 10.16
N GLY A 36 3.75 18.63 10.37
CA GLY A 36 3.39 19.97 10.83
C GLY A 36 3.12 19.90 12.35
N GLN A 37 3.75 20.75 13.13
CA GLN A 37 3.54 20.82 14.57
C GLN A 37 2.15 21.36 14.89
N THR A 38 1.34 20.62 15.64
CA THR A 38 0.14 21.13 16.33
C THR A 38 0.20 20.71 17.79
N GLN A 39 -0.02 21.66 18.70
CA GLN A 39 -0.07 21.42 20.14
C GLN A 39 -1.11 20.39 20.50
N VAL A 40 -0.75 19.45 21.35
CA VAL A 40 -1.56 18.32 21.76
C VAL A 40 -1.78 18.33 23.27
N ASN A 41 -3.03 18.09 23.69
CA ASN A 41 -3.40 17.85 25.07
C ASN A 41 -2.64 16.68 25.67
N ALA A 42 -2.28 16.81 26.96
CA ALA A 42 -1.44 15.88 27.69
C ALA A 42 -1.94 14.42 27.58
N PRO A 43 -1.02 13.44 27.40
CA PRO A 43 -1.40 12.04 27.31
C PRO A 43 -1.89 11.52 28.65
N THR A 44 -2.98 10.74 28.63
CA THR A 44 -3.41 9.92 29.76
C THR A 44 -2.23 9.03 30.17
N THR A 45 -1.76 9.14 31.42
CA THR A 45 -0.67 8.30 31.96
C THR A 45 -1.08 6.85 31.93
N VAL A 46 -0.75 6.12 30.87
CA VAL A 46 -0.85 4.67 30.83
C VAL A 46 0.15 4.12 31.85
N SER A 47 -0.34 3.37 32.83
CA SER A 47 0.52 2.76 33.85
C SER A 47 1.53 1.82 33.16
N ASN A 48 2.82 2.09 33.28
CA ASN A 48 3.90 1.17 32.88
C ASN A 48 3.67 -0.26 33.38
N ARG A 49 3.07 -0.43 34.55
CA ARG A 49 2.68 -1.74 35.12
C ARG A 49 1.64 -2.49 34.28
N GLY A 50 0.74 -1.78 33.60
CA GLY A 50 -0.23 -2.39 32.69
C GLY A 50 0.45 -2.98 31.46
N PHE A 51 1.36 -2.23 30.87
CA PHE A 51 2.12 -2.66 29.71
C PHE A 51 3.08 -3.83 30.05
N GLU A 52 3.75 -3.77 31.20
CA GLU A 52 4.61 -4.86 31.69
C GLU A 52 3.83 -6.17 31.92
N ARG A 53 2.63 -6.09 32.51
CA ARG A 53 1.75 -7.26 32.67
C ARG A 53 1.30 -7.80 31.32
N TRP A 54 1.01 -6.93 30.36
CA TRP A 54 0.64 -7.35 29.00
C TRP A 54 1.83 -8.08 28.32
N ILE A 55 3.07 -7.56 28.43
CA ILE A 55 4.28 -8.23 27.91
C ILE A 55 4.44 -9.62 28.53
N SER A 56 4.25 -9.74 29.86
CA SER A 56 4.32 -11.04 30.54
C SER A 56 3.29 -12.04 30.03
N GLY A 57 2.06 -11.60 29.79
CA GLY A 57 1.03 -12.42 29.17
C GLY A 57 1.29 -12.74 27.70
N PHE A 58 1.81 -11.77 26.94
CA PHE A 58 2.20 -11.97 25.55
C PHE A 58 3.34 -12.96 25.40
N ARG A 59 4.28 -13.01 26.35
CA ARG A 59 5.39 -13.99 26.35
C ARG A 59 4.87 -15.43 26.19
N GLY A 60 3.88 -15.82 26.99
CA GLY A 60 3.28 -17.17 26.88
C GLY A 60 2.69 -17.43 25.51
N ARG A 61 1.97 -16.47 24.93
CA ARG A 61 1.39 -16.58 23.59
C ARG A 61 2.44 -16.64 22.48
N ALA A 62 3.53 -15.87 22.60
CA ALA A 62 4.62 -15.90 21.63
C ALA A 62 5.38 -17.25 21.68
N LEU A 63 5.68 -17.77 22.86
CA LEU A 63 6.32 -19.08 23.03
C LEU A 63 5.46 -20.22 22.45
N SER A 64 4.14 -20.19 22.67
CA SER A 64 3.22 -21.17 22.09
C SER A 64 3.15 -21.13 20.56
N GLN A 65 3.59 -20.03 19.95
CA GLN A 65 3.71 -19.86 18.49
C GLN A 65 5.13 -20.16 17.96
N GLY A 66 6.00 -20.79 18.78
CA GLY A 66 7.31 -21.26 18.37
C GLY A 66 8.44 -20.24 18.51
N ILE A 67 8.21 -19.11 19.20
CA ILE A 67 9.29 -18.17 19.51
C ILE A 67 10.13 -18.75 20.66
N ARG A 68 11.46 -18.81 20.46
CA ARG A 68 12.40 -19.30 21.48
C ARG A 68 12.47 -18.31 22.66
N PRO A 69 12.54 -18.80 23.93
CA PRO A 69 12.62 -17.92 25.10
C PRO A 69 13.72 -16.89 25.00
N GLN A 70 14.92 -17.29 24.58
CA GLN A 70 16.08 -16.39 24.46
C GLN A 70 15.86 -15.27 23.44
N VAL A 71 15.18 -15.56 22.33
CA VAL A 71 14.83 -14.56 21.31
C VAL A 71 13.85 -13.55 21.88
N PHE A 72 12.81 -14.03 22.56
CA PHE A 72 11.83 -13.16 23.22
C PHE A 72 12.50 -12.24 24.24
N ASP A 73 13.25 -12.83 25.17
CA ASP A 73 13.85 -12.11 26.29
C ASP A 73 14.87 -11.05 25.79
N ALA A 74 15.69 -11.38 24.79
CA ALA A 74 16.61 -10.43 24.14
C ALA A 74 15.87 -9.30 23.40
N SER A 75 14.74 -9.62 22.72
CA SER A 75 13.96 -8.63 21.97
C SER A 75 13.19 -7.67 22.85
N PHE A 76 12.77 -8.11 24.03
CA PHE A 76 12.03 -7.29 24.99
C PHE A 76 12.91 -6.58 26.03
N GLN A 77 14.23 -6.78 25.96
CA GLN A 77 15.14 -6.11 26.90
C GLN A 77 15.04 -4.58 26.74
N GLY A 78 14.56 -3.90 27.77
CA GLY A 78 14.43 -2.44 27.79
C GLY A 78 13.26 -1.88 27.01
N VAL A 79 12.36 -2.71 26.48
CA VAL A 79 11.14 -2.26 25.79
C VAL A 79 10.23 -1.52 26.78
N ARG A 80 9.79 -0.33 26.37
CA ARG A 80 8.88 0.55 27.14
C ARG A 80 7.69 0.95 26.27
N TYR A 81 6.58 1.28 26.92
CA TYR A 81 5.43 1.89 26.25
C TYR A 81 5.82 3.21 25.59
N ASN A 82 5.41 3.40 24.36
CA ASN A 82 5.73 4.58 23.57
C ASN A 82 4.45 5.37 23.22
N ALA A 83 4.18 6.44 23.97
CA ALA A 83 3.01 7.28 23.80
C ALA A 83 2.98 7.99 22.43
N ASP A 84 4.15 8.33 21.86
CA ASP A 84 4.24 9.00 20.55
C ASP A 84 3.73 8.10 19.43
N VAL A 85 3.93 6.77 19.56
CA VAL A 85 3.39 5.79 18.61
C VAL A 85 1.85 5.85 18.60
N ILE A 86 1.21 5.89 19.78
CA ILE A 86 -0.24 5.97 19.89
C ILE A 86 -0.77 7.30 19.39
N GLN A 87 -0.09 8.40 19.69
CA GLN A 87 -0.46 9.71 19.18
C GLN A 87 -0.46 9.74 17.64
N ARG A 88 0.59 9.19 17.01
CA ARG A 88 0.67 9.07 15.55
C ARG A 88 -0.42 8.16 14.97
N ASP A 89 -0.73 7.03 15.63
CA ASP A 89 -1.78 6.12 15.19
C ASP A 89 -3.18 6.77 15.24
N ARG A 90 -3.45 7.61 16.23
CA ARG A 90 -4.72 8.33 16.36
C ARG A 90 -4.87 9.51 15.41
N ASN A 91 -3.76 10.17 15.09
CA ASN A 91 -3.76 11.37 14.23
C ASN A 91 -3.80 11.06 12.72
N GLN A 92 -3.77 9.80 12.30
CA GLN A 92 -3.82 9.42 10.89
C GLN A 92 -5.16 9.70 10.19
N ALA A 93 -6.26 9.72 10.94
CA ALA A 93 -7.61 9.78 10.38
C ALA A 93 -8.05 11.18 9.92
N GLU A 94 -7.35 12.26 10.31
CA GLU A 94 -7.90 13.62 10.19
C GLU A 94 -7.54 14.37 8.91
N PHE A 95 -6.55 13.92 8.13
CA PHE A 95 -6.11 14.63 6.93
C PHE A 95 -5.89 13.68 5.76
N THR A 96 -6.83 13.54 4.88
CA THR A 96 -6.61 13.00 3.53
C THR A 96 -6.18 14.15 2.64
N LYS A 97 -4.92 14.13 2.15
CA LYS A 97 -4.49 15.02 1.09
C LYS A 97 -5.32 14.74 -0.17
N GLN A 98 -5.63 15.78 -0.93
CA GLN A 98 -6.14 15.60 -2.28
C GLN A 98 -5.06 14.94 -3.16
N ILE A 99 -5.49 14.23 -4.19
CA ILE A 99 -4.55 13.48 -5.03
C ILE A 99 -3.46 14.38 -5.64
N TRP A 100 -3.78 15.58 -6.08
CA TRP A 100 -2.78 16.51 -6.64
C TRP A 100 -1.77 16.95 -5.59
N GLU A 101 -2.19 17.25 -4.36
CA GLU A 101 -1.28 17.60 -3.25
C GLU A 101 -0.36 16.42 -2.89
N TYR A 102 -0.88 15.19 -3.00
CA TYR A 102 -0.08 13.99 -2.81
C TYR A 102 0.95 13.85 -3.93
N LEU A 103 0.52 13.97 -5.20
CA LEU A 103 1.38 13.81 -6.37
C LEU A 103 2.46 14.91 -6.44
N ASP A 104 2.18 16.15 -6.05
CA ASP A 104 3.18 17.23 -5.98
C ASP A 104 4.37 16.85 -5.09
N SER A 105 4.13 16.09 -4.03
CA SER A 105 5.20 15.59 -3.15
C SER A 105 5.76 14.25 -3.61
N ALA A 106 4.92 13.33 -4.06
CA ALA A 106 5.29 11.98 -4.45
C ALA A 106 6.05 11.93 -5.77
N VAL A 107 5.77 12.84 -6.70
CA VAL A 107 6.35 12.90 -8.04
C VAL A 107 7.04 14.24 -8.29
N SER A 108 7.59 14.85 -7.23
CA SER A 108 8.33 16.12 -7.34
C SER A 108 9.58 15.98 -8.22
N GLU A 109 10.00 17.07 -8.86
CA GLU A 109 11.20 17.11 -9.70
C GLU A 109 12.47 16.63 -8.95
N THR A 110 12.53 16.92 -7.64
CA THR A 110 13.63 16.40 -6.79
C THR A 110 13.55 14.88 -6.66
N ARG A 111 12.36 14.31 -6.43
CA ARG A 111 12.20 12.86 -6.33
C ARG A 111 12.48 12.17 -7.66
N ILE A 112 12.04 12.74 -8.79
CA ILE A 112 12.35 12.23 -10.13
C ILE A 112 13.86 12.23 -10.39
N ARG A 113 14.54 13.35 -10.10
CA ARG A 113 15.98 13.47 -10.27
C ARG A 113 16.75 12.44 -9.42
N ASN A 114 16.36 12.32 -8.14
CA ASN A 114 16.95 11.35 -7.23
C ASN A 114 16.65 9.89 -7.69
N GLY A 115 15.47 9.62 -8.22
CA GLY A 115 15.11 8.32 -8.78
C GLY A 115 15.96 7.95 -10.01
N LYS A 116 16.18 8.89 -10.92
CA LYS A 116 17.08 8.69 -12.06
C LYS A 116 18.52 8.43 -11.61
N ALA A 117 18.98 9.08 -10.54
CA ALA A 117 20.28 8.81 -9.95
C ALA A 117 20.32 7.42 -9.31
N ALA A 118 19.35 7.10 -8.45
CA ALA A 118 19.26 5.79 -7.78
C ALA A 118 19.19 4.62 -8.77
N LEU A 119 18.39 4.76 -9.86
CA LEU A 119 18.32 3.79 -10.94
C LEU A 119 19.70 3.59 -11.61
N ARG A 120 20.39 4.69 -11.95
CA ARG A 120 21.71 4.63 -12.59
C ARG A 120 22.75 4.00 -11.67
N ASP A 121 22.77 4.42 -10.40
CA ASP A 121 23.78 4.00 -9.43
C ASP A 121 23.61 2.53 -9.02
N ASN A 122 22.39 1.98 -9.11
CA ASN A 122 22.06 0.57 -8.85
C ASN A 122 21.73 -0.22 -10.13
N ARG A 123 22.09 0.30 -11.29
CA ARG A 123 21.67 -0.25 -12.60
C ARG A 123 21.90 -1.74 -12.71
N ARG A 124 23.13 -2.20 -12.42
CA ARG A 124 23.51 -3.61 -12.58
C ARG A 124 22.63 -4.55 -11.77
N VAL A 125 22.37 -4.24 -10.51
CA VAL A 125 21.55 -5.08 -9.65
C VAL A 125 20.07 -5.01 -10.04
N LEU A 126 19.56 -3.84 -10.41
CA LEU A 126 18.20 -3.68 -10.87
C LEU A 126 17.93 -4.42 -12.19
N GLU A 127 18.87 -4.44 -13.13
CA GLU A 127 18.78 -5.24 -14.36
C GLU A 127 18.73 -6.75 -14.06
N GLN A 128 19.52 -7.23 -13.08
CA GLN A 128 19.47 -8.62 -12.63
C GLN A 128 18.14 -8.97 -11.95
N ILE A 129 17.62 -8.07 -11.13
CA ILE A 129 16.31 -8.21 -10.45
C ILE A 129 15.20 -8.23 -11.50
N GLU A 130 15.22 -7.32 -12.47
CA GLU A 130 14.25 -7.28 -13.57
C GLU A 130 14.30 -8.57 -14.41
N ALA A 131 15.50 -9.07 -14.72
CA ALA A 131 15.67 -10.34 -15.45
C ALA A 131 15.10 -11.53 -14.66
N THR A 132 15.19 -11.49 -13.33
CA THR A 132 14.74 -12.60 -12.45
C THR A 132 13.23 -12.58 -12.23
N TYR A 133 12.65 -11.40 -11.99
CA TYR A 133 11.26 -11.27 -11.54
C TYR A 133 10.32 -10.70 -12.61
N GLY A 134 10.85 -10.18 -13.73
CA GLY A 134 10.03 -9.58 -14.79
C GLY A 134 9.31 -8.30 -14.38
N VAL A 135 9.87 -7.55 -13.43
CA VAL A 135 9.36 -6.24 -12.99
C VAL A 135 10.38 -5.18 -13.40
N GLU A 136 9.93 -4.14 -14.08
CA GLU A 136 10.81 -3.09 -14.62
C GLU A 136 11.57 -2.37 -13.49
N ALA A 137 12.85 -2.10 -13.74
CA ALA A 137 13.74 -1.44 -12.81
C ALA A 137 13.20 -0.08 -12.32
N GLU A 138 12.54 0.67 -13.18
CA GLU A 138 11.93 1.96 -12.88
C GLU A 138 10.79 1.84 -11.86
N VAL A 139 10.00 0.75 -11.95
CA VAL A 139 8.88 0.49 -11.01
C VAL A 139 9.41 0.17 -9.63
N VAL A 140 10.40 -0.73 -9.53
CA VAL A 140 11.07 -1.06 -8.26
C VAL A 140 11.70 0.19 -7.64
N THR A 141 12.36 1.01 -8.46
CA THR A 141 12.96 2.28 -8.04
C THR A 141 11.90 3.28 -7.56
N ALA A 142 10.73 3.35 -8.23
CA ALA A 142 9.65 4.23 -7.83
C ALA A 142 9.04 3.83 -6.47
N VAL A 143 8.83 2.53 -6.22
CA VAL A 143 8.42 2.04 -4.89
C VAL A 143 9.45 2.44 -3.84
N TRP A 144 10.73 2.20 -4.09
CA TRP A 144 11.82 2.61 -3.19
C TRP A 144 11.79 4.12 -2.90
N GLY A 145 11.57 4.93 -3.93
CA GLY A 145 11.46 6.38 -3.82
C GLY A 145 10.29 6.85 -2.96
N LEU A 146 9.11 6.25 -3.10
CA LEU A 146 7.94 6.61 -2.31
C LEU A 146 8.06 6.13 -0.86
N GLU A 147 8.63 4.96 -0.65
CA GLU A 147 8.68 4.32 0.66
C GLU A 147 9.71 4.94 1.61
N SER A 148 10.91 5.25 1.11
CA SER A 148 12.00 5.72 1.96
C SER A 148 12.85 6.83 1.34
N ALA A 149 12.39 7.49 0.26
CA ALA A 149 13.20 8.46 -0.50
C ALA A 149 14.57 7.86 -0.92
N TYR A 150 14.52 6.66 -1.48
CA TYR A 150 15.72 5.91 -1.92
C TYR A 150 16.64 5.51 -0.77
N GLY A 151 16.07 5.18 0.39
CA GLY A 151 16.78 4.71 1.57
C GLY A 151 17.19 5.81 2.56
N GLU A 152 16.92 7.09 2.26
CA GLU A 152 17.22 8.20 3.16
C GLU A 152 16.39 8.14 4.46
N TYR A 153 15.15 7.66 4.37
CA TYR A 153 14.19 7.63 5.49
C TYR A 153 13.66 6.21 5.75
N LYS A 154 14.53 5.27 6.15
CA LYS A 154 14.14 3.89 6.49
C LYS A 154 13.37 3.78 7.82
N GLY A 155 13.36 4.85 8.63
CA GLY A 155 12.80 4.87 9.97
C GLY A 155 13.81 4.37 11.02
N THR A 156 13.71 4.96 12.22
CA THR A 156 14.64 4.68 13.34
C THR A 156 13.91 4.17 14.58
N THR A 157 12.59 3.98 14.51
CA THR A 157 11.80 3.49 15.64
C THR A 157 12.09 2.00 15.87
N PRO A 158 12.43 1.57 17.11
CA PRO A 158 12.54 0.16 17.44
C PRO A 158 11.21 -0.57 17.22
N ILE A 159 11.17 -1.50 16.29
CA ILE A 159 9.94 -2.17 15.81
C ILE A 159 9.24 -2.96 16.91
N ILE A 160 9.99 -3.70 17.73
CA ILE A 160 9.41 -4.52 18.82
C ILE A 160 8.63 -3.63 19.80
N GLY A 161 9.22 -2.50 20.23
CA GLY A 161 8.57 -1.56 21.13
C GLY A 161 7.34 -0.89 20.53
N ALA A 162 7.42 -0.48 19.27
CA ALA A 162 6.31 0.14 18.54
C ALA A 162 5.13 -0.83 18.38
N LEU A 163 5.39 -2.05 17.89
CA LEU A 163 4.35 -3.07 17.68
C LEU A 163 3.74 -3.54 19.00
N ALA A 164 4.56 -3.72 20.06
CA ALA A 164 4.05 -4.06 21.39
C ALA A 164 3.14 -2.97 21.95
N THR A 165 3.50 -1.70 21.78
CA THR A 165 2.68 -0.55 22.18
C THR A 165 1.34 -0.52 21.46
N LEU A 166 1.33 -0.71 20.13
CA LEU A 166 0.13 -0.73 19.31
C LEU A 166 -0.76 -1.95 19.60
N ALA A 167 -0.16 -3.11 19.86
CA ALA A 167 -0.90 -4.31 20.25
C ALA A 167 -1.57 -4.14 21.62
N PHE A 168 -0.85 -3.54 22.58
CA PHE A 168 -1.35 -3.23 23.92
C PHE A 168 -2.49 -2.19 23.91
N ASP A 169 -2.41 -1.14 23.08
CA ASP A 169 -3.47 -0.11 22.94
C ASP A 169 -4.83 -0.71 22.50
N GLY A 170 -4.80 -1.80 21.75
CA GLY A 170 -5.96 -2.63 21.44
C GLY A 170 -6.82 -2.17 20.28
N ARG A 171 -6.69 -0.94 19.74
CA ARG A 171 -7.51 -0.44 18.63
C ARG A 171 -7.46 -1.36 17.39
N ARG A 172 -6.28 -1.91 17.10
CA ARG A 172 -6.02 -2.97 16.13
C ARG A 172 -5.13 -4.05 16.77
N GLY A 173 -5.38 -4.36 18.04
CA GLY A 173 -4.48 -5.14 18.88
C GLY A 173 -4.09 -6.47 18.28
N ARG A 174 -5.06 -7.23 17.75
CA ARG A 174 -4.81 -8.53 17.11
C ARG A 174 -3.87 -8.40 15.91
N PHE A 175 -4.11 -7.45 15.03
CA PHE A 175 -3.26 -7.22 13.86
C PHE A 175 -1.81 -6.90 14.28
N PHE A 176 -1.62 -6.00 15.24
CA PHE A 176 -0.28 -5.64 15.69
C PHE A 176 0.41 -6.75 16.48
N GLU A 177 -0.35 -7.59 17.20
CA GLU A 177 0.21 -8.78 17.86
C GLU A 177 0.70 -9.81 16.81
N GLU A 178 -0.02 -10.00 15.70
CA GLU A 178 0.41 -10.83 14.57
C GLU A 178 1.71 -10.28 13.94
N GLN A 179 1.81 -8.95 13.75
CA GLN A 179 3.03 -8.32 13.26
C GLN A 179 4.19 -8.50 14.26
N LEU A 180 3.94 -8.39 15.55
CA LEU A 180 4.95 -8.55 16.59
C LEU A 180 5.50 -9.98 16.63
N VAL A 181 4.65 -10.99 16.52
CA VAL A 181 5.11 -12.40 16.40
C VAL A 181 5.92 -12.61 15.12
N ALA A 182 5.50 -12.03 14.00
CA ALA A 182 6.26 -12.09 12.76
C ALA A 182 7.64 -11.42 12.91
N ALA A 183 7.72 -10.25 13.58
CA ALA A 183 8.98 -9.57 13.86
C ALA A 183 9.92 -10.45 14.71
N LEU A 184 9.41 -11.12 15.73
CA LEU A 184 10.19 -12.06 16.54
C LEU A 184 10.69 -13.26 15.73
N ARG A 185 9.90 -13.76 14.75
CA ARG A 185 10.34 -14.82 13.83
C ARG A 185 11.48 -14.37 12.93
N ILE A 186 11.44 -13.13 12.45
CA ILE A 186 12.51 -12.53 11.62
C ILE A 186 13.82 -12.44 12.45
N ILE A 187 13.74 -12.01 13.69
CA ILE A 187 14.91 -12.02 14.59
C ILE A 187 15.39 -13.46 14.83
N GLN A 188 14.46 -14.38 15.01
CA GLN A 188 14.78 -15.79 15.27
C GLN A 188 15.45 -16.48 14.07
N SER A 189 15.14 -16.10 12.84
CA SER A 189 15.83 -16.61 11.63
C SER A 189 17.26 -16.05 11.51
N GLY A 190 17.58 -14.95 12.19
CA GLY A 190 18.91 -14.37 12.16
C GLY A 190 19.10 -13.29 11.08
N ASP A 191 18.04 -12.93 10.36
CA ASP A 191 18.08 -11.90 9.30
C ASP A 191 18.48 -10.52 9.87
N VAL A 192 18.08 -10.25 11.11
CA VAL A 192 18.40 -8.99 11.81
C VAL A 192 18.48 -9.21 13.31
N SER A 193 19.32 -8.43 14.01
CA SER A 193 19.38 -8.42 15.47
C SER A 193 18.19 -7.67 16.07
N PRO A 194 17.81 -7.94 17.34
CA PRO A 194 16.75 -7.17 18.03
C PRO A 194 16.98 -5.65 18.01
N ARG A 195 18.22 -5.19 18.13
CA ARG A 195 18.58 -3.77 18.09
C ARG A 195 18.62 -3.20 16.69
N GLY A 196 18.96 -4.01 15.70
CA GLY A 196 18.97 -3.61 14.28
C GLY A 196 17.58 -3.54 13.65
N MET A 197 16.55 -4.16 14.26
CA MET A 197 15.18 -4.14 13.74
C MET A 197 14.52 -2.79 14.00
N THR A 198 14.81 -1.84 13.13
CA THR A 198 14.26 -0.48 13.15
C THR A 198 13.38 -0.24 11.93
N GLY A 199 12.53 0.79 12.00
CA GLY A 199 11.63 1.16 10.91
C GLY A 199 10.71 2.30 11.28
N SER A 200 9.52 2.31 10.69
CA SER A 200 8.48 3.29 11.00
C SER A 200 7.82 3.00 12.36
N TRP A 201 7.14 3.99 12.89
CA TRP A 201 6.36 3.86 14.13
C TRP A 201 5.25 2.79 14.05
N ALA A 202 4.80 2.42 12.85
CA ALA A 202 3.74 1.43 12.61
C ALA A 202 4.27 0.06 12.18
N GLY A 203 5.58 -0.18 12.24
CA GLY A 203 6.17 -1.48 11.98
C GLY A 203 6.62 -1.73 10.55
N ALA A 204 6.62 -0.73 9.67
CA ALA A 204 7.18 -0.87 8.32
C ALA A 204 8.71 -0.73 8.37
N MET A 205 9.44 -1.59 7.65
CA MET A 205 10.87 -1.82 7.83
C MET A 205 11.67 -1.65 6.54
N GLY A 206 12.87 -1.13 6.68
CA GLY A 206 13.90 -1.11 5.65
C GLY A 206 13.63 -0.17 4.48
N HIS A 207 14.36 -0.38 3.38
CA HIS A 207 14.34 0.47 2.20
C HIS A 207 12.97 0.58 1.54
N THR A 208 12.21 -0.50 1.50
CA THR A 208 10.91 -0.59 0.81
C THR A 208 9.74 -0.82 1.77
N GLN A 209 9.99 -0.59 3.05
CA GLN A 209 8.99 -0.48 4.10
C GLN A 209 8.06 -1.69 4.22
N PHE A 210 8.58 -2.92 4.17
CA PHE A 210 7.80 -4.13 4.44
C PHE A 210 7.34 -4.20 5.88
N ILE A 211 6.07 -4.56 6.11
CA ILE A 211 5.61 -4.98 7.44
C ILE A 211 6.09 -6.41 7.73
N PRO A 212 6.23 -6.81 9.00
CA PRO A 212 6.82 -8.11 9.36
C PRO A 212 6.19 -9.33 8.68
N THR A 213 4.88 -9.39 8.55
CA THR A 213 4.20 -10.50 7.86
C THR A 213 4.50 -10.53 6.36
N SER A 214 4.54 -9.36 5.70
CA SER A 214 4.93 -9.26 4.29
C SER A 214 6.39 -9.65 4.08
N TYR A 215 7.27 -9.27 5.00
CA TYR A 215 8.67 -9.69 4.99
C TYR A 215 8.80 -11.21 5.04
N LEU A 216 8.15 -11.87 6.00
CA LEU A 216 8.21 -13.33 6.11
C LEU A 216 7.70 -14.05 4.86
N ALA A 217 6.72 -13.47 4.20
CA ALA A 217 6.08 -14.08 3.02
C ALA A 217 6.84 -13.82 1.71
N TYR A 218 7.54 -12.69 1.58
CA TYR A 218 8.00 -12.22 0.28
C TYR A 218 9.46 -11.74 0.25
N ALA A 219 10.11 -11.52 1.40
CA ALA A 219 11.51 -11.11 1.40
C ALA A 219 12.41 -12.24 0.87
N VAL A 220 13.38 -11.86 0.04
CA VAL A 220 14.33 -12.77 -0.61
C VAL A 220 15.76 -12.38 -0.25
N ASP A 221 16.62 -13.38 -0.11
CA ASP A 221 18.07 -13.24 -0.07
C ASP A 221 18.58 -13.30 -1.52
N PHE A 222 18.69 -12.14 -2.15
CA PHE A 222 19.10 -12.05 -3.56
C PHE A 222 20.63 -12.05 -3.70
N ARG A 223 21.34 -11.66 -2.64
CA ARG A 223 22.79 -11.73 -2.60
C ARG A 223 23.33 -13.12 -2.33
N GLY A 224 22.52 -14.00 -1.75
CA GLY A 224 22.88 -15.37 -1.42
C GLY A 224 23.84 -15.49 -0.24
N ASP A 225 23.78 -14.52 0.71
CA ASP A 225 24.64 -14.51 1.90
C ASP A 225 23.98 -15.18 3.13
N GLY A 226 22.80 -15.75 2.97
CA GLY A 226 22.02 -16.43 3.99
C GLY A 226 21.15 -15.49 4.82
N LYS A 227 21.00 -14.22 4.43
CA LYS A 227 20.17 -13.22 5.09
C LYS A 227 19.29 -12.49 4.08
N ARG A 228 18.11 -12.09 4.51
CA ARG A 228 17.20 -11.24 3.73
C ARG A 228 17.30 -9.81 4.26
N ASP A 229 18.43 -9.16 4.01
CA ASP A 229 18.76 -7.87 4.60
C ASP A 229 18.10 -6.70 3.87
N ILE A 230 17.06 -6.12 4.46
CA ILE A 230 16.37 -4.94 3.94
C ILE A 230 16.75 -3.64 4.67
N TRP A 231 17.64 -3.70 5.67
CA TRP A 231 17.99 -2.57 6.57
C TRP A 231 19.33 -1.92 6.27
N SER A 232 20.30 -2.68 5.76
CA SER A 232 21.68 -2.19 5.53
C SER A 232 21.72 -1.06 4.47
N GLU A 233 22.91 -0.53 4.23
CA GLU A 233 23.10 0.50 3.19
C GLU A 233 23.01 -0.08 1.76
N ASP A 234 23.27 -1.36 1.60
CA ASP A 234 23.06 -2.06 0.32
C ASP A 234 21.58 -2.41 0.14
N PRO A 235 20.86 -1.81 -0.81
CA PRO A 235 19.42 -2.01 -0.98
C PRO A 235 19.05 -3.30 -1.73
N THR A 236 20.02 -4.12 -2.14
CA THR A 236 19.82 -5.24 -3.09
C THR A 236 18.66 -6.16 -2.71
N ASP A 237 18.66 -6.70 -1.47
CA ASP A 237 17.60 -7.62 -1.03
C ASP A 237 16.25 -6.94 -0.90
N ALA A 238 16.24 -5.66 -0.48
CA ALA A 238 14.99 -4.90 -0.39
C ALA A 238 14.37 -4.66 -1.77
N LEU A 239 15.18 -4.28 -2.77
CA LEU A 239 14.73 -4.08 -4.14
C LEU A 239 14.26 -5.39 -4.78
N ALA A 240 15.03 -6.47 -4.58
CA ALA A 240 14.66 -7.80 -5.06
C ALA A 240 13.38 -8.32 -4.39
N SER A 241 13.22 -8.10 -3.08
CA SER A 241 12.01 -8.44 -2.35
C SER A 241 10.79 -7.68 -2.85
N THR A 242 10.95 -6.42 -3.23
CA THR A 242 9.88 -5.62 -3.84
C THR A 242 9.48 -6.19 -5.20
N ALA A 243 10.44 -6.52 -6.06
CA ALA A 243 10.17 -7.14 -7.36
C ALA A 243 9.50 -8.51 -7.19
N ALA A 244 10.01 -9.34 -6.28
CA ALA A 244 9.41 -10.65 -5.95
C ALA A 244 7.96 -10.52 -5.48
N TYR A 245 7.66 -9.50 -4.65
CA TYR A 245 6.31 -9.19 -4.20
C TYR A 245 5.39 -8.86 -5.39
N LEU A 246 5.79 -7.91 -6.25
CA LEU A 246 4.99 -7.50 -7.40
C LEU A 246 4.79 -8.66 -8.39
N ALA A 247 5.84 -9.43 -8.68
CA ALA A 247 5.77 -10.61 -9.52
C ALA A 247 4.79 -11.67 -8.95
N ARG A 248 4.83 -11.91 -7.63
CA ARG A 248 3.93 -12.86 -6.95
C ARG A 248 2.46 -12.48 -7.11
N PHE A 249 2.14 -11.20 -7.19
CA PHE A 249 0.78 -10.71 -7.39
C PHE A 249 0.39 -10.50 -8.86
N GLY A 250 1.19 -11.01 -9.79
CA GLY A 250 0.83 -11.07 -11.21
C GLY A 250 1.24 -9.83 -12.00
N TRP A 251 2.37 -9.20 -11.64
CA TRP A 251 2.96 -8.17 -12.48
C TRP A 251 3.19 -8.70 -13.89
N THR A 252 2.80 -7.93 -14.88
CA THR A 252 3.00 -8.24 -16.28
C THR A 252 3.97 -7.25 -16.89
N LYS A 253 5.18 -7.71 -17.23
CA LYS A 253 6.22 -6.87 -17.84
C LYS A 253 5.72 -6.27 -19.16
N GLY A 254 5.97 -4.98 -19.36
CA GLY A 254 5.53 -4.25 -20.54
C GLY A 254 4.06 -3.82 -20.54
N GLN A 255 3.24 -4.25 -19.56
CA GLN A 255 1.90 -3.71 -19.39
C GLN A 255 1.98 -2.41 -18.55
N PRO A 256 1.44 -1.27 -19.00
CA PRO A 256 1.42 -0.07 -18.18
C PRO A 256 0.52 -0.28 -16.94
N TRP A 257 0.82 0.41 -15.83
CA TRP A 257 -0.11 0.50 -14.71
C TRP A 257 -1.39 1.23 -15.12
N GLY A 258 -1.25 2.28 -15.93
CA GLY A 258 -2.33 3.10 -16.46
C GLY A 258 -1.83 4.02 -17.57
N VAL A 259 -2.77 4.55 -18.33
CA VAL A 259 -2.54 5.54 -19.38
C VAL A 259 -3.49 6.70 -19.13
N GLU A 260 -2.97 7.94 -19.12
CA GLU A 260 -3.82 9.12 -19.06
C GLU A 260 -4.68 9.23 -20.33
N VAL A 261 -6.00 9.45 -20.17
CA VAL A 261 -6.95 9.44 -21.29
C VAL A 261 -7.87 10.65 -21.28
N GLN A 262 -8.37 10.98 -22.46
CA GLN A 262 -9.44 11.94 -22.68
C GLN A 262 -10.77 11.21 -22.81
N LEU A 263 -11.78 11.66 -22.07
CA LEU A 263 -13.14 11.16 -22.15
C LEU A 263 -13.93 11.97 -23.18
N PRO A 264 -14.82 11.35 -23.98
CA PRO A 264 -15.66 12.07 -24.94
C PRO A 264 -16.69 12.96 -24.23
N ARG A 265 -17.20 13.96 -24.92
CA ARG A 265 -18.38 14.71 -24.48
C ARG A 265 -19.54 13.75 -24.24
N GLY A 266 -20.23 13.90 -23.09
CA GLY A 266 -21.37 13.03 -22.75
C GLY A 266 -20.96 11.63 -22.32
N PHE A 267 -19.71 11.42 -21.89
CA PHE A 267 -19.26 10.14 -21.33
C PHE A 267 -20.21 9.66 -20.23
N ASP A 268 -20.63 8.40 -20.33
CA ASP A 268 -21.44 7.77 -19.28
C ASP A 268 -20.55 7.42 -18.06
N PHE A 269 -20.60 8.25 -17.02
CA PHE A 269 -19.83 8.06 -15.81
C PHE A 269 -20.20 6.80 -15.01
N SER A 270 -21.33 6.13 -15.33
CA SER A 270 -21.62 4.82 -14.75
C SER A 270 -20.63 3.75 -15.22
N GLN A 271 -19.99 3.98 -16.36
CA GLN A 271 -18.93 3.11 -16.90
C GLN A 271 -17.57 3.33 -16.24
N ALA A 272 -17.37 4.40 -15.44
CA ALA A 272 -16.14 4.62 -14.71
C ALA A 272 -16.10 3.86 -13.38
N GLY A 273 -14.93 3.37 -13.02
CA GLY A 273 -14.63 2.65 -11.77
C GLY A 273 -13.92 1.33 -12.02
N ALA A 274 -13.10 0.92 -11.07
CA ALA A 274 -12.19 -0.23 -11.18
C ALA A 274 -12.89 -1.58 -11.49
N ARG A 275 -14.21 -1.68 -11.24
CA ARG A 275 -14.98 -2.90 -11.49
C ARG A 275 -15.52 -3.02 -12.92
N VAL A 276 -15.55 -1.92 -13.67
CA VAL A 276 -16.07 -1.91 -15.06
C VAL A 276 -14.92 -2.12 -16.01
N LYS A 277 -14.70 -3.36 -16.39
CA LYS A 277 -13.60 -3.76 -17.27
C LYS A 277 -14.07 -3.93 -18.71
N LYS A 278 -13.30 -3.37 -19.63
CA LYS A 278 -13.48 -3.51 -21.09
C LYS A 278 -12.11 -3.54 -21.76
N SER A 279 -12.06 -4.06 -22.99
CA SER A 279 -10.85 -3.93 -23.81
C SER A 279 -10.58 -2.46 -24.17
N PRO A 280 -9.33 -2.05 -24.39
CA PRO A 280 -8.99 -0.72 -24.90
C PRO A 280 -9.71 -0.41 -26.22
N GLN A 281 -9.94 -1.42 -27.07
CA GLN A 281 -10.70 -1.27 -28.30
C GLN A 281 -12.17 -0.88 -28.03
N THR A 282 -12.81 -1.52 -27.05
CA THR A 282 -14.19 -1.17 -26.64
C THR A 282 -14.24 0.24 -26.06
N TRP A 283 -13.26 0.61 -25.23
CA TRP A 283 -13.14 1.98 -24.74
C TRP A 283 -12.95 2.99 -25.87
N ALA A 284 -12.17 2.64 -26.91
CA ALA A 284 -11.99 3.47 -28.09
C ALA A 284 -13.29 3.63 -28.90
N GLN A 285 -14.13 2.58 -29.00
CA GLN A 285 -15.47 2.66 -29.62
C GLN A 285 -16.40 3.60 -28.84
N LEU A 286 -16.25 3.66 -27.51
CA LEU A 286 -16.95 4.60 -26.64
C LEU A 286 -16.35 6.02 -26.66
N GLY A 287 -15.36 6.28 -27.52
CA GLY A 287 -14.75 7.60 -27.71
C GLY A 287 -13.56 7.93 -26.79
N VAL A 288 -13.14 7.01 -25.91
CA VAL A 288 -11.96 7.23 -25.06
C VAL A 288 -10.68 7.21 -25.89
N ARG A 289 -9.79 8.17 -25.68
CA ARG A 289 -8.52 8.34 -26.42
C ARG A 289 -7.36 8.63 -25.45
N ASP A 290 -6.14 8.34 -25.87
CA ASP A 290 -4.93 8.83 -25.20
C ASP A 290 -4.82 10.37 -25.31
N MET A 291 -3.86 10.96 -24.61
CA MET A 291 -3.65 12.42 -24.63
C MET A 291 -3.16 12.96 -25.99
N ALA A 292 -2.87 12.10 -26.96
CA ALA A 292 -2.57 12.45 -28.35
C ALA A 292 -3.78 12.23 -29.29
N GLY A 293 -4.95 11.86 -28.77
CA GLY A 293 -6.17 11.62 -29.54
C GLY A 293 -6.22 10.25 -30.21
N ARG A 294 -5.34 9.32 -29.89
CA ARG A 294 -5.25 7.97 -30.48
C ARG A 294 -5.94 6.94 -29.59
N PRO A 295 -6.41 5.82 -30.13
CA PRO A 295 -6.79 4.67 -29.34
C PRO A 295 -5.62 4.19 -28.46
N VAL A 296 -5.90 3.85 -27.20
CA VAL A 296 -4.90 3.22 -26.32
C VAL A 296 -4.60 1.82 -26.86
N PRO A 297 -3.32 1.40 -26.96
CA PRO A 297 -2.96 0.05 -27.37
C PRO A 297 -3.57 -1.01 -26.46
N ASN A 298 -3.74 -2.23 -27.02
CA ASN A 298 -4.29 -3.33 -26.23
C ASN A 298 -3.24 -3.92 -25.30
N HIS A 299 -3.36 -3.61 -24.02
CA HIS A 299 -2.56 -4.17 -22.92
C HIS A 299 -3.39 -5.13 -22.03
N GLY A 300 -4.53 -5.63 -22.51
CA GLY A 300 -5.48 -6.41 -21.74
C GLY A 300 -6.71 -5.61 -21.31
N GLU A 301 -7.57 -6.19 -20.48
CA GLU A 301 -8.73 -5.50 -19.93
C GLU A 301 -8.32 -4.31 -19.06
N ALA A 302 -9.09 -3.24 -19.19
CA ALA A 302 -8.85 -1.97 -18.51
C ALA A 302 -10.13 -1.36 -17.96
N SER A 303 -9.99 -0.53 -16.95
CA SER A 303 -11.07 0.27 -16.37
C SER A 303 -10.73 1.75 -16.45
N ILE A 304 -11.75 2.61 -16.37
CA ILE A 304 -11.54 4.07 -16.31
C ILE A 304 -11.59 4.52 -14.84
N LEU A 305 -10.49 5.09 -14.36
CA LEU A 305 -10.36 5.66 -13.02
C LEU A 305 -10.41 7.19 -13.08
N LEU A 306 -11.21 7.79 -12.19
CA LEU A 306 -11.42 9.24 -12.09
C LEU A 306 -11.10 9.69 -10.65
N PRO A 307 -9.84 9.87 -10.27
CA PRO A 307 -9.46 10.14 -8.88
C PRO A 307 -9.94 11.49 -8.36
N ALA A 308 -10.26 12.43 -9.25
CA ALA A 308 -10.82 13.75 -8.92
C ALA A 308 -12.11 14.06 -9.72
N GLY A 309 -12.85 13.03 -10.09
CA GLY A 309 -14.08 13.17 -10.87
C GLY A 309 -13.85 13.65 -12.30
N ALA A 310 -14.90 14.19 -12.92
CA ALA A 310 -14.89 14.62 -14.32
C ALA A 310 -14.02 15.86 -14.60
N ARG A 311 -13.59 16.57 -13.54
CA ARG A 311 -12.79 17.80 -13.65
C ARG A 311 -11.29 17.56 -13.47
N GLY A 312 -10.88 16.32 -13.19
CA GLY A 312 -9.49 15.93 -13.03
C GLY A 312 -9.00 15.01 -14.13
N ALA A 313 -7.76 14.55 -13.98
CA ALA A 313 -7.20 13.54 -14.88
C ALA A 313 -8.00 12.25 -14.85
N ALA A 314 -8.16 11.64 -16.01
CA ALA A 314 -8.75 10.32 -16.19
C ALA A 314 -7.66 9.31 -16.61
N PHE A 315 -7.70 8.12 -16.05
CA PHE A 315 -6.73 7.07 -16.36
C PHE A 315 -7.46 5.80 -16.83
N MET A 316 -6.96 5.22 -17.91
CA MET A 316 -7.26 3.84 -18.28
C MET A 316 -6.27 2.96 -17.51
N ILE A 317 -6.74 2.26 -16.46
CA ILE A 317 -5.91 1.44 -15.57
C ILE A 317 -5.96 -0.02 -15.98
N PHE A 318 -4.82 -0.70 -15.86
CA PHE A 318 -4.62 -2.11 -16.22
C PHE A 318 -4.35 -2.98 -15.00
N ASN A 319 -4.04 -4.26 -15.22
CA ASN A 319 -3.80 -5.19 -14.11
C ASN A 319 -2.64 -4.74 -13.21
N ASN A 320 -1.58 -4.18 -13.77
CA ASN A 320 -0.44 -3.70 -12.98
C ASN A 320 -0.81 -2.60 -11.97
N PHE A 321 -1.87 -1.81 -12.22
CA PHE A 321 -2.45 -0.92 -11.21
C PHE A 321 -2.86 -1.70 -9.96
N HIS A 322 -3.59 -2.80 -10.15
CA HIS A 322 -4.08 -3.64 -9.05
C HIS A 322 -2.96 -4.42 -8.37
N VAL A 323 -1.86 -4.69 -9.06
CA VAL A 323 -0.66 -5.27 -8.44
C VAL A 323 0.01 -4.26 -7.48
N ILE A 324 0.16 -2.99 -7.90
CA ILE A 324 0.68 -1.95 -7.01
C ILE A 324 -0.29 -1.71 -5.83
N GLU A 325 -1.60 -1.77 -6.07
CA GLU A 325 -2.65 -1.66 -5.03
C GLU A 325 -2.48 -2.69 -3.90
N ARG A 326 -1.88 -3.87 -4.19
CA ARG A 326 -1.54 -4.86 -3.14
C ARG A 326 -0.48 -4.35 -2.18
N TYR A 327 0.43 -3.51 -2.67
CA TYR A 327 1.47 -2.89 -1.85
C TYR A 327 0.87 -1.83 -0.92
N ASN A 328 0.01 -0.96 -1.46
CA ASN A 328 -0.78 0.02 -0.71
C ASN A 328 -2.08 0.31 -1.47
N ALA A 329 -3.22 0.19 -0.77
CA ALA A 329 -4.55 0.24 -1.37
C ALA A 329 -5.04 1.66 -1.72
N ALA A 330 -4.27 2.72 -1.47
CA ALA A 330 -4.66 4.08 -1.81
C ALA A 330 -4.42 4.37 -3.29
N ASP A 331 -5.44 4.77 -4.06
CA ASP A 331 -5.30 5.14 -5.47
C ASP A 331 -4.21 6.20 -5.69
N ALA A 332 -4.09 7.17 -4.79
CA ALA A 332 -3.06 8.20 -4.85
C ALA A 332 -1.64 7.60 -4.77
N TYR A 333 -1.44 6.56 -3.94
CA TYR A 333 -0.17 5.84 -3.87
C TYR A 333 0.11 5.09 -5.17
N VAL A 334 -0.88 4.36 -5.69
CA VAL A 334 -0.72 3.58 -6.92
C VAL A 334 -0.36 4.47 -8.10
N ILE A 335 -1.10 5.59 -8.25
CA ILE A 335 -0.79 6.60 -9.29
C ILE A 335 0.57 7.23 -9.03
N GLY A 336 0.92 7.50 -7.77
CA GLY A 336 2.22 8.04 -7.38
C GLY A 336 3.38 7.12 -7.77
N VAL A 337 3.30 5.81 -7.47
CA VAL A 337 4.31 4.81 -7.89
C VAL A 337 4.38 4.73 -9.41
N GLY A 338 3.23 4.53 -10.06
CA GLY A 338 3.16 4.37 -11.51
C GLY A 338 3.67 5.60 -12.24
N HIS A 339 3.17 6.79 -11.88
CA HIS A 339 3.61 8.03 -12.50
C HIS A 339 5.08 8.36 -12.22
N LEU A 340 5.58 8.09 -10.98
CA LEU A 340 7.01 8.27 -10.70
C LEU A 340 7.86 7.32 -11.53
N SER A 341 7.44 6.06 -11.74
CA SER A 341 8.18 5.13 -12.60
C SER A 341 8.24 5.63 -14.04
N ASP A 342 7.11 6.12 -14.59
CA ASP A 342 7.06 6.71 -15.93
C ASP A 342 8.02 7.92 -16.06
N ARG A 343 8.05 8.80 -15.05
CA ARG A 343 8.92 9.98 -15.02
C ARG A 343 10.40 9.63 -14.88
N ILE A 344 10.74 8.58 -14.14
CA ILE A 344 12.10 8.04 -14.03
C ILE A 344 12.53 7.48 -15.39
N ALA A 345 11.65 6.77 -16.10
CA ALA A 345 11.86 6.28 -17.45
C ALA A 345 11.95 7.38 -18.53
N GLY A 346 11.64 8.64 -18.19
CA GLY A 346 11.67 9.78 -19.12
C GLY A 346 10.31 10.13 -19.74
N GLY A 347 9.24 9.49 -19.28
CA GLY A 347 7.86 9.78 -19.72
C GLY A 347 7.38 11.19 -19.33
N PRO A 348 6.29 11.67 -19.95
CA PRO A 348 5.73 13.01 -19.72
C PRO A 348 5.07 13.15 -18.34
N ALA A 349 4.86 14.38 -17.90
CA ALA A 349 3.99 14.69 -16.77
C ALA A 349 2.51 14.44 -17.14
N ILE A 350 1.65 14.28 -16.13
CA ILE A 350 0.19 14.29 -16.29
C ILE A 350 -0.20 15.65 -16.92
N ARG A 351 -1.07 15.61 -17.93
CA ARG A 351 -1.40 16.78 -18.77
C ARG A 351 -2.73 17.42 -18.42
N ALA A 352 -3.65 16.63 -17.86
CA ALA A 352 -4.94 17.16 -17.43
C ALA A 352 -4.78 18.04 -16.18
N ASP A 353 -5.61 19.07 -16.08
CA ASP A 353 -5.70 19.91 -14.90
C ASP A 353 -6.36 19.16 -13.73
N TRP A 354 -6.09 19.65 -12.52
CA TRP A 354 -6.74 19.20 -11.29
C TRP A 354 -7.68 20.27 -10.74
N PRO A 355 -8.79 19.89 -10.07
CA PRO A 355 -9.70 20.84 -9.46
C PRO A 355 -9.13 21.40 -8.14
N VAL A 356 -7.98 22.08 -8.21
CA VAL A 356 -7.20 22.56 -7.06
C VAL A 356 -7.96 23.53 -6.15
N ALA A 357 -9.01 24.19 -6.68
CA ALA A 357 -9.87 25.08 -5.90
C ALA A 357 -10.91 24.33 -5.04
N ASP A 358 -11.03 23.01 -5.17
CA ASP A 358 -12.01 22.20 -4.42
C ASP A 358 -11.34 21.69 -3.12
N PRO A 359 -11.70 22.21 -1.93
CA PRO A 359 -11.05 21.80 -0.70
C PRO A 359 -11.39 20.33 -0.34
N PRO A 360 -10.46 19.63 0.32
CA PRO A 360 -10.71 18.26 0.77
C PRO A 360 -11.82 18.21 1.83
N LEU A 361 -12.70 17.24 1.71
CA LEU A 361 -13.66 16.92 2.78
C LEU A 361 -12.92 16.32 3.98
N ARG A 362 -13.09 16.93 5.15
CA ARG A 362 -12.65 16.36 6.43
C ARG A 362 -13.42 15.07 6.73
N PHE A 363 -12.93 14.26 7.64
CA PHE A 363 -13.61 13.04 8.04
C PHE A 363 -15.07 13.29 8.51
N SER A 364 -15.27 14.31 9.35
CA SER A 364 -16.59 14.72 9.81
C SER A 364 -17.50 15.20 8.65
N GLU A 365 -16.92 15.87 7.65
CA GLU A 365 -17.65 16.34 6.46
C GLU A 365 -18.02 15.20 5.54
N ARG A 366 -17.18 14.17 5.41
CA ARG A 366 -17.55 12.92 4.69
C ARG A 366 -18.71 12.19 5.38
N GLN A 367 -18.71 12.13 6.71
CA GLN A 367 -19.83 11.58 7.46
C GLN A 367 -21.09 12.46 7.32
N GLU A 368 -20.93 13.78 7.31
CA GLU A 368 -22.05 14.72 7.06
C GLU A 368 -22.63 14.50 5.66
N LEU A 369 -21.78 14.34 4.65
CA LEU A 369 -22.17 14.05 3.28
C LEU A 369 -23.01 12.76 3.20
N GLN A 370 -22.54 11.67 3.81
CA GLN A 370 -23.27 10.40 3.84
C GLN A 370 -24.64 10.55 4.52
N ARG A 371 -24.70 11.19 5.71
CA ARG A 371 -25.98 11.43 6.42
C ARG A 371 -26.97 12.24 5.57
N ARG A 372 -26.48 13.28 4.88
CA ARG A 372 -27.34 14.17 4.08
C ARG A 372 -27.82 13.48 2.80
N LEU A 373 -26.97 12.72 2.13
CA LEU A 373 -27.37 11.91 0.98
C LEU A 373 -28.47 10.92 1.35
N THR A 374 -28.31 10.17 2.44
CA THR A 374 -29.32 9.21 2.92
C THR A 374 -30.64 9.91 3.27
N ARG A 375 -30.60 11.08 3.95
CA ARG A 375 -31.80 11.88 4.24
C ARG A 375 -32.50 12.39 2.98
N ALA A 376 -31.74 12.69 1.93
CA ALA A 376 -32.28 13.12 0.63
C ALA A 376 -32.78 11.93 -0.24
N GLY A 377 -32.80 10.70 0.29
CA GLY A 377 -33.29 9.51 -0.41
C GLY A 377 -32.21 8.77 -1.21
N PHE A 378 -30.92 9.14 -1.07
CA PHE A 378 -29.80 8.49 -1.74
C PHE A 378 -28.99 7.70 -0.70
N ASP A 379 -29.32 6.43 -0.52
CA ASP A 379 -28.73 5.58 0.51
C ASP A 379 -27.24 5.33 0.27
N THR A 380 -26.43 5.51 1.31
CA THR A 380 -24.96 5.31 1.32
C THR A 380 -24.55 4.02 2.02
N ASP A 381 -25.51 3.23 2.50
CA ASP A 381 -25.27 1.99 3.27
C ASP A 381 -24.40 2.22 4.52
N GLY A 382 -24.68 3.31 5.25
CA GLY A 382 -24.01 3.67 6.48
C GLY A 382 -23.31 5.02 6.47
N VAL A 383 -22.77 5.40 7.65
CA VAL A 383 -22.07 6.67 7.91
C VAL A 383 -20.73 6.38 8.57
N ASP A 384 -19.78 5.93 7.79
CA ASP A 384 -18.44 5.54 8.25
C ASP A 384 -17.35 6.57 7.89
N GLY A 385 -17.69 7.60 7.06
CA GLY A 385 -16.75 8.59 6.55
C GLY A 385 -15.83 8.07 5.44
N ILE A 386 -16.10 6.86 4.91
CA ILE A 386 -15.35 6.26 3.80
C ILE A 386 -16.14 6.46 2.50
N ILE A 387 -15.51 7.06 1.50
CA ILE A 387 -16.14 7.23 0.19
C ILE A 387 -15.97 5.94 -0.62
N GLY A 388 -16.77 4.95 -0.28
CA GLY A 388 -16.81 3.66 -0.95
C GLY A 388 -17.80 3.60 -2.12
N PRO A 389 -17.94 2.44 -2.79
CA PRO A 389 -18.81 2.27 -3.97
C PRO A 389 -20.27 2.69 -3.75
N ASN A 390 -20.83 2.44 -2.57
CA ASN A 390 -22.21 2.80 -2.22
C ASN A 390 -22.36 4.32 -2.11
N THR A 391 -21.43 4.99 -1.41
CA THR A 391 -21.39 6.45 -1.34
C THR A 391 -21.21 7.09 -2.72
N ILE A 392 -20.32 6.56 -3.58
CA ILE A 392 -20.12 7.02 -4.94
C ILE A 392 -21.41 6.88 -5.77
N SER A 393 -22.13 5.76 -5.63
CA SER A 393 -23.41 5.53 -6.31
C SER A 393 -24.49 6.52 -5.84
N ALA A 394 -24.58 6.78 -4.55
CA ALA A 394 -25.49 7.75 -3.96
C ALA A 394 -25.18 9.17 -4.47
N ILE A 395 -23.90 9.57 -4.51
CA ILE A 395 -23.47 10.87 -5.07
C ILE A 395 -23.88 10.98 -6.54
N ARG A 396 -23.63 9.97 -7.37
CA ARG A 396 -24.04 9.97 -8.79
C ARG A 396 -25.55 10.14 -8.95
N SER A 397 -26.35 9.47 -8.13
CA SER A 397 -27.80 9.60 -8.14
C SER A 397 -28.27 10.99 -7.75
N PHE A 398 -27.67 11.56 -6.71
CA PHE A 398 -27.92 12.95 -6.31
C PHE A 398 -27.50 13.94 -7.40
N GLN A 399 -26.31 13.79 -7.99
CA GLN A 399 -25.83 14.66 -9.07
C GLN A 399 -26.82 14.64 -10.27
N ARG A 400 -27.33 13.47 -10.68
CA ARG A 400 -28.34 13.35 -11.73
C ARG A 400 -29.64 14.10 -11.37
N SER A 401 -30.11 13.99 -10.11
CA SER A 401 -31.36 14.63 -9.68
C SER A 401 -31.32 16.15 -9.71
N ILE A 402 -30.13 16.73 -9.64
CA ILE A 402 -29.91 18.19 -9.68
C ILE A 402 -29.25 18.69 -10.98
N GLY A 403 -29.18 17.85 -12.03
CA GLY A 403 -28.62 18.21 -13.31
C GLY A 403 -27.10 18.42 -13.34
N MET A 404 -26.37 17.91 -12.37
CA MET A 404 -24.90 17.91 -12.36
C MET A 404 -24.33 16.71 -13.12
N THR A 405 -23.08 16.84 -13.58
CA THR A 405 -22.32 15.70 -14.12
C THR A 405 -22.24 14.58 -13.09
N PRO A 406 -22.75 13.35 -13.37
CA PRO A 406 -22.86 12.29 -12.39
C PRO A 406 -21.57 11.47 -12.25
N ASP A 407 -20.44 12.14 -11.94
CA ASP A 407 -19.11 11.55 -11.84
C ASP A 407 -18.87 10.77 -10.52
N GLY A 408 -19.69 11.03 -9.51
CA GLY A 408 -19.59 10.36 -8.21
C GLY A 408 -18.47 10.91 -7.32
N TYR A 409 -17.85 12.02 -7.68
CA TYR A 409 -16.79 12.63 -6.88
C TYR A 409 -17.35 13.33 -5.64
N ALA A 410 -16.85 12.95 -4.47
CA ALA A 410 -17.24 13.50 -3.17
C ALA A 410 -16.57 14.87 -2.96
N SER A 411 -17.15 15.93 -3.54
CA SER A 411 -16.63 17.29 -3.47
C SER A 411 -17.28 18.12 -2.37
N TYR A 412 -16.60 19.20 -1.97
CA TYR A 412 -17.18 20.20 -1.08
C TYR A 412 -18.40 20.88 -1.70
N GLU A 413 -18.43 21.02 -3.03
CA GLU A 413 -19.60 21.55 -3.74
C GLU A 413 -20.84 20.67 -3.53
N ILE A 414 -20.71 19.34 -3.62
CA ILE A 414 -21.82 18.41 -3.36
C ILE A 414 -22.34 18.57 -1.93
N LEU A 415 -21.42 18.64 -0.95
CA LEU A 415 -21.82 18.84 0.45
C LEU A 415 -22.57 20.17 0.64
N ARG A 416 -22.10 21.25 0.02
CA ARG A 416 -22.75 22.56 0.08
C ARG A 416 -24.16 22.56 -0.52
N ARG A 417 -24.39 21.81 -1.59
CA ARG A 417 -25.73 21.72 -2.21
C ARG A 417 -26.71 20.85 -1.40
N LEU A 418 -26.19 20.02 -0.53
CA LEU A 418 -26.98 19.18 0.40
C LEU A 418 -27.26 19.91 1.73
N ARG A 419 -26.53 20.99 2.04
CA ARG A 419 -26.76 21.85 3.23
C ARG A 419 -27.94 22.78 3.04
#